data_b58c18357f1bc7ed4e94c14f18672b16
#
_entry.id   b58c18357f1bc7ed4e94c14f18672b16
#
_cell.length_a   1.000
_cell.length_b   1.000
_cell.length_c   1.000
_cell.angle_alpha   90.00
_cell.angle_beta   90.00
_cell.angle_gamma   90.00
#
_symmetry.space_group_name_H-M   'P 1'
#
loop_
_entity.id
_entity.type
_entity.pdbx_description
1 polymer ?
#
loop_
_entity_poly.entity_id
_entity_poly.type
_entity_poly.pdbx_seq_one_letter_code
_entity_poly.pdbx_strand_id
1 'polypeptide(L)'
;MMADEKGVQNVLSIAGSDPSGGAGIQADIKAISANGCYAMAVITGLTAQNTRGVTGVRLVEPEFVIAQIDAVFADIRVDAVKVGMLGNAQIAAAVAEALERHAVPQLVLDPVMIAKGGDRLLDDGAVAILRERLLPMTQVLTPNLPEAAVLLGGDEARDRAEMTEQAERLCGLGVRNVLLKGGVGR
;
A
#
# COMPACT_ATOMS: atom_id res chain seq x y z
N MET A 1 3.82 -38.09 -1.87
CA MET A 1 3.35 -36.72 -1.60
C MET A 1 4.52 -35.82 -1.92
N MET A 2 4.60 -35.33 -3.16
CA MET A 2 5.69 -34.44 -3.61
C MET A 2 5.51 -33.11 -2.89
N ALA A 3 6.49 -32.71 -2.09
CA ALA A 3 6.57 -31.34 -1.58
C ALA A 3 6.68 -30.43 -2.79
N ASP A 4 5.76 -29.49 -2.91
CA ASP A 4 5.77 -28.44 -3.91
C ASP A 4 7.05 -27.63 -3.68
N GLU A 5 8.04 -27.76 -4.58
CA GLU A 5 9.26 -26.95 -4.58
C GLU A 5 8.89 -25.51 -5.00
N LYS A 6 8.03 -24.87 -4.22
CA LYS A 6 7.87 -23.43 -4.33
C LYS A 6 9.14 -22.80 -3.76
N GLY A 7 10.00 -22.35 -4.65
CA GLY A 7 11.16 -21.54 -4.28
C GLY A 7 10.75 -20.35 -3.40
N VAL A 8 11.71 -19.67 -2.78
CA VAL A 8 11.45 -18.47 -1.98
C VAL A 8 10.62 -17.48 -2.80
N GLN A 9 9.53 -16.99 -2.21
CA GLN A 9 8.67 -16.00 -2.86
C GLN A 9 9.31 -14.61 -2.77
N ASN A 10 9.30 -13.88 -3.86
CA ASN A 10 9.87 -12.54 -3.98
C ASN A 10 8.76 -11.50 -3.85
N VAL A 11 8.84 -10.67 -2.82
CA VAL A 11 7.81 -9.68 -2.51
C VAL A 11 8.39 -8.27 -2.58
N LEU A 12 7.77 -7.41 -3.38
CA LEU A 12 8.16 -6.02 -3.55
C LEU A 12 7.27 -5.11 -2.69
N SER A 13 7.87 -4.33 -1.80
CA SER A 13 7.20 -3.21 -1.14
C SER A 13 7.45 -1.92 -1.91
N ILE A 14 6.39 -1.16 -2.20
CA ILE A 14 6.43 0.19 -2.79
C ILE A 14 5.84 1.13 -1.76
N ALA A 15 6.68 1.88 -1.05
CA ALA A 15 6.24 2.75 0.04
C ALA A 15 7.29 3.80 0.41
N GLY A 16 6.94 4.70 1.31
CA GLY A 16 7.88 5.61 1.95
C GLY A 16 8.79 4.90 2.95
N SER A 17 9.88 5.56 3.32
CA SER A 17 10.78 5.09 4.37
C SER A 17 10.31 5.50 5.76
N ASP A 18 10.70 4.75 6.77
CA ASP A 18 10.65 5.13 8.19
C ASP A 18 12.00 4.79 8.84
N PRO A 19 12.87 5.80 9.10
CA PRO A 19 14.19 5.55 9.67
C PRO A 19 14.13 4.92 11.07
N SER A 20 13.01 5.03 11.80
CA SER A 20 12.82 4.34 13.08
C SER A 20 12.54 2.83 12.92
N GLY A 21 12.18 2.39 11.72
CA GLY A 21 11.97 1.00 11.38
C GLY A 21 10.64 0.40 11.82
N GLY A 22 9.69 1.22 12.27
CA GLY A 22 8.36 0.79 12.75
C GLY A 22 7.26 0.82 11.71
N ALA A 23 7.50 1.45 10.55
CA ALA A 23 6.57 1.56 9.44
C ALA A 23 7.32 1.54 8.09
N GLY A 24 6.61 1.85 7.00
CA GLY A 24 7.17 1.97 5.66
C GLY A 24 7.93 0.74 5.19
N ILE A 25 8.82 0.95 4.22
CA ILE A 25 9.61 -0.16 3.63
C ILE A 25 10.43 -0.93 4.67
N GLN A 26 10.91 -0.28 5.73
CA GLN A 26 11.70 -0.94 6.76
C GLN A 26 10.88 -1.96 7.56
N ALA A 27 9.64 -1.64 7.91
CA ALA A 27 8.72 -2.58 8.55
C ALA A 27 8.32 -3.70 7.57
N ASP A 28 8.03 -3.34 6.32
CA ASP A 28 7.63 -4.29 5.28
C ASP A 28 8.75 -5.31 5.02
N ILE A 29 10.00 -4.88 4.83
CA ILE A 29 11.15 -5.77 4.64
C ILE A 29 11.29 -6.75 5.81
N LYS A 30 11.20 -6.26 7.06
CA LYS A 30 11.27 -7.11 8.25
C LYS A 30 10.14 -8.15 8.27
N ALA A 31 8.90 -7.72 8.00
CA ALA A 31 7.75 -8.61 8.00
C ALA A 31 7.83 -9.66 6.90
N ILE A 32 8.17 -9.26 5.67
CA ILE A 32 8.33 -10.15 4.51
C ILE A 32 9.43 -11.18 4.79
N SER A 33 10.59 -10.72 5.26
CA SER A 33 11.72 -11.61 5.58
C SER A 33 11.42 -12.56 6.73
N ALA A 34 10.72 -12.09 7.77
CA ALA A 34 10.31 -12.94 8.90
C ALA A 34 9.32 -14.04 8.49
N ASN A 35 8.61 -13.86 7.39
CA ASN A 35 7.73 -14.87 6.79
C ASN A 35 8.43 -15.77 5.75
N GLY A 36 9.76 -15.73 5.68
CA GLY A 36 10.55 -16.59 4.79
C GLY A 36 10.55 -16.19 3.32
N CYS A 37 10.13 -14.95 3.00
CA CYS A 37 10.14 -14.42 1.64
C CYS A 37 11.38 -13.54 1.40
N TYR A 38 11.77 -13.38 0.14
CA TYR A 38 12.77 -12.41 -0.27
C TYR A 38 12.13 -11.03 -0.41
N ALA A 39 12.61 -10.08 0.37
CA ALA A 39 12.04 -8.73 0.44
C ALA A 39 12.80 -7.76 -0.46
N MET A 40 12.07 -7.03 -1.29
CA MET A 40 12.57 -5.93 -2.12
C MET A 40 11.81 -4.66 -1.80
N ALA A 41 12.40 -3.49 -2.09
CA ALA A 41 11.74 -2.22 -1.83
C ALA A 41 11.99 -1.18 -2.93
N VAL A 42 10.92 -0.47 -3.27
CA VAL A 42 10.90 0.77 -4.05
C VAL A 42 10.49 1.90 -3.12
N ILE A 43 11.24 2.99 -3.13
CA ILE A 43 11.04 4.12 -2.23
C ILE A 43 10.26 5.22 -2.95
N THR A 44 9.10 5.59 -2.40
CA THR A 44 8.26 6.70 -2.90
C THR A 44 8.58 8.02 -2.21
N GLY A 45 9.19 7.97 -1.04
CA GLY A 45 9.59 9.15 -0.29
C GLY A 45 10.43 8.80 0.93
N LEU A 46 11.28 9.74 1.32
CA LEU A 46 12.08 9.66 2.53
C LEU A 46 11.41 10.48 3.63
N THR A 47 11.43 9.97 4.87
CA THR A 47 10.92 10.70 6.03
C THR A 47 12.02 10.97 7.06
N ALA A 48 11.89 12.08 7.76
CA ALA A 48 12.51 12.30 9.05
C ALA A 48 11.46 11.95 10.11
N GLN A 49 11.50 10.73 10.61
CA GLN A 49 10.43 10.11 11.41
C GLN A 49 11.01 9.35 12.60
N ASN A 50 10.26 9.35 13.69
CA ASN A 50 10.51 8.51 14.86
C ASN A 50 9.18 8.00 15.44
N THR A 51 9.22 7.34 16.61
CA THR A 51 8.02 6.76 17.25
C THR A 51 6.99 7.80 17.72
N ARG A 52 7.34 9.08 17.73
CA ARG A 52 6.48 10.19 18.14
C ARG A 52 5.83 10.93 16.98
N GLY A 53 6.39 10.85 15.76
CA GLY A 53 5.82 11.51 14.58
C GLY A 53 6.80 11.72 13.44
N VAL A 54 6.31 12.39 12.40
CA VAL A 54 7.04 12.76 11.18
C VAL A 54 7.38 14.25 11.26
N THR A 55 8.65 14.60 11.11
CA THR A 55 9.14 16.00 11.14
C THR A 55 9.56 16.52 9.77
N GLY A 56 9.62 15.64 8.77
CA GLY A 56 9.96 16.02 7.40
C GLY A 56 9.71 14.90 6.41
N VAL A 57 9.34 15.28 5.20
CA VAL A 57 9.12 14.36 4.07
C VAL A 57 9.85 14.90 2.84
N ARG A 58 10.48 14.03 2.07
CA ARG A 58 11.01 14.29 0.74
C ARG A 58 10.48 13.22 -0.20
N LEU A 59 9.62 13.59 -1.12
CA LEU A 59 9.11 12.69 -2.13
C LEU A 59 10.20 12.41 -3.18
N VAL A 60 10.16 11.21 -3.73
CA VAL A 60 10.99 10.82 -4.87
C VAL A 60 10.26 11.23 -6.15
N GLU A 61 11.00 11.66 -7.16
CA GLU A 61 10.43 12.04 -8.46
C GLU A 61 9.69 10.84 -9.08
N PRO A 62 8.47 11.04 -9.64
CA PRO A 62 7.65 9.97 -10.18
C PRO A 62 8.39 9.09 -11.21
N GLU A 63 9.19 9.70 -12.08
CA GLU A 63 9.98 9.01 -13.09
C GLU A 63 11.03 8.10 -12.47
N PHE A 64 11.61 8.51 -11.33
CA PHE A 64 12.57 7.69 -10.62
C PHE A 64 11.90 6.55 -9.83
N VAL A 65 10.67 6.74 -9.37
CA VAL A 65 9.86 5.65 -8.80
C VAL A 65 9.60 4.59 -9.87
N ILE A 66 9.20 4.99 -11.08
CA ILE A 66 9.05 4.07 -12.22
C ILE A 66 10.36 3.34 -12.50
N ALA A 67 11.49 4.06 -12.58
CA ALA A 67 12.80 3.47 -12.86
C ALA A 67 13.21 2.41 -11.82
N GLN A 68 12.90 2.64 -10.53
CA GLN A 68 13.13 1.64 -9.48
C GLN A 68 12.27 0.37 -9.69
N ILE A 69 10.99 0.55 -10.01
CA ILE A 69 10.07 -0.57 -10.29
C ILE A 69 10.59 -1.37 -11.48
N ASP A 70 10.88 -0.69 -12.60
CA ASP A 70 11.35 -1.32 -13.84
C ASP A 70 12.66 -2.08 -13.62
N ALA A 71 13.60 -1.52 -12.86
CA ALA A 71 14.86 -2.19 -12.55
C ALA A 71 14.67 -3.51 -11.80
N VAL A 72 13.71 -3.57 -10.86
CA VAL A 72 13.39 -4.81 -10.14
C VAL A 72 12.75 -5.83 -11.09
N PHE A 73 11.72 -5.44 -11.84
CA PHE A 73 10.99 -6.34 -12.73
C PHE A 73 11.82 -6.81 -13.94
N ALA A 74 12.87 -6.06 -14.32
CA ALA A 74 13.75 -6.46 -15.43
C ALA A 74 14.63 -7.67 -15.10
N ASP A 75 14.90 -7.92 -13.81
CA ASP A 75 15.85 -8.96 -13.37
C ASP A 75 15.21 -10.00 -12.44
N ILE A 76 14.29 -9.58 -11.57
CA ILE A 76 13.77 -10.43 -10.51
C ILE A 76 12.30 -10.77 -10.78
N ARG A 77 11.96 -12.07 -10.72
CA ARG A 77 10.55 -12.49 -10.69
C ARG A 77 9.87 -11.93 -9.43
N VAL A 78 8.83 -11.13 -9.59
CA VAL A 78 8.03 -10.59 -8.50
C VAL A 78 6.77 -11.43 -8.34
N ASP A 79 6.58 -12.06 -7.18
CA ASP A 79 5.42 -12.92 -6.90
C ASP A 79 4.26 -12.14 -6.30
N ALA A 80 4.57 -11.08 -5.54
CA ALA A 80 3.56 -10.18 -4.97
C ALA A 80 4.12 -8.75 -4.79
N VAL A 81 3.24 -7.78 -4.82
CA VAL A 81 3.56 -6.38 -4.53
C VAL A 81 2.69 -5.90 -3.37
N LYS A 82 3.29 -5.20 -2.42
CA LYS A 82 2.59 -4.41 -1.41
C LYS A 82 2.81 -2.93 -1.71
N VAL A 83 1.73 -2.18 -1.81
CA VAL A 83 1.77 -0.72 -1.93
C VAL A 83 1.34 -0.09 -0.61
N GLY A 84 2.11 0.88 -0.13
CA GLY A 84 1.81 1.68 1.05
C GLY A 84 1.72 3.18 0.73
N MET A 85 2.45 4.04 1.46
CA MET A 85 2.45 5.49 1.27
C MET A 85 2.94 5.89 -0.13
N LEU A 86 2.12 6.62 -0.87
CA LEU A 86 2.44 7.12 -2.21
C LEU A 86 2.78 8.63 -2.25
N GLY A 87 2.33 9.39 -1.26
CA GLY A 87 2.67 10.79 -1.07
C GLY A 87 1.81 11.78 -1.87
N ASN A 88 1.72 11.65 -3.19
CA ASN A 88 0.92 12.54 -4.04
C ASN A 88 0.34 11.82 -5.27
N ALA A 89 -0.51 12.55 -6.03
CA ALA A 89 -1.18 12.03 -7.22
C ALA A 89 -0.21 11.61 -8.33
N GLN A 90 0.89 12.34 -8.52
CA GLN A 90 1.86 12.03 -9.58
C GLN A 90 2.57 10.69 -9.30
N ILE A 91 3.00 10.45 -8.06
CA ILE A 91 3.60 9.17 -7.66
C ILE A 91 2.56 8.05 -7.71
N ALA A 92 1.33 8.30 -7.26
CA ALA A 92 0.25 7.31 -7.34
C ALA A 92 -0.03 6.89 -8.81
N ALA A 93 -0.07 7.86 -9.72
CA ALA A 93 -0.25 7.61 -11.16
C ALA A 93 0.94 6.83 -11.76
N ALA A 94 2.16 7.21 -11.41
CA ALA A 94 3.39 6.55 -11.85
C ALA A 94 3.46 5.09 -11.38
N VAL A 95 3.12 4.84 -10.12
CA VAL A 95 3.05 3.47 -9.57
C VAL A 95 1.96 2.66 -10.27
N ALA A 96 0.75 3.22 -10.45
CA ALA A 96 -0.33 2.53 -11.14
C ALA A 96 0.07 2.16 -12.57
N GLU A 97 0.65 3.09 -13.34
CA GLU A 97 1.15 2.85 -14.70
C GLU A 97 2.18 1.72 -14.75
N ALA A 98 3.17 1.73 -13.86
CA ALA A 98 4.19 0.70 -13.82
C ALA A 98 3.60 -0.67 -13.47
N LEU A 99 2.70 -0.75 -12.49
CA LEU A 99 2.07 -2.01 -12.07
C LEU A 99 1.14 -2.58 -13.14
N GLU A 100 0.40 -1.73 -13.88
CA GLU A 100 -0.39 -2.13 -15.05
C GLU A 100 0.50 -2.74 -16.15
N ARG A 101 1.62 -2.07 -16.47
CA ARG A 101 2.57 -2.51 -17.50
C ARG A 101 3.21 -3.86 -17.17
N HIS A 102 3.56 -4.09 -15.91
CA HIS A 102 4.18 -5.32 -15.45
C HIS A 102 3.20 -6.46 -15.13
N ALA A 103 1.88 -6.21 -15.25
CA ALA A 103 0.82 -7.20 -14.99
C ALA A 103 1.01 -7.95 -13.66
N VAL A 104 1.11 -7.20 -12.57
CA VAL A 104 1.41 -7.71 -11.23
C VAL A 104 0.46 -8.83 -10.81
N PRO A 105 0.96 -10.02 -10.41
CA PRO A 105 0.11 -11.18 -10.15
C PRO A 105 -0.72 -11.06 -8.87
N GLN A 106 -0.17 -10.42 -7.83
CA GLN A 106 -0.83 -10.24 -6.54
C GLN A 106 -0.51 -8.85 -6.00
N LEU A 107 -1.52 -8.02 -5.80
CA LEU A 107 -1.38 -6.67 -5.23
C LEU A 107 -2.07 -6.58 -3.87
N VAL A 108 -1.32 -6.20 -2.85
CA VAL A 108 -1.83 -5.78 -1.54
C VAL A 108 -1.71 -4.26 -1.45
N LEU A 109 -2.82 -3.56 -1.21
CA LEU A 109 -2.84 -2.12 -1.07
C LEU A 109 -3.19 -1.73 0.38
N ASP A 110 -2.26 -1.06 1.05
CA ASP A 110 -2.50 -0.36 2.32
C ASP A 110 -2.63 1.14 1.99
N PRO A 111 -3.86 1.69 1.96
CA PRO A 111 -4.12 3.03 1.43
C PRO A 111 -3.79 4.10 2.47
N VAL A 112 -2.51 4.21 2.84
CA VAL A 112 -2.03 5.12 3.88
C VAL A 112 -2.32 6.57 3.50
N MET A 113 -3.25 7.22 4.22
CA MET A 113 -3.68 8.60 3.96
C MET A 113 -3.20 9.59 5.01
N ILE A 114 -3.00 9.12 6.25
CA ILE A 114 -2.65 9.96 7.39
C ILE A 114 -1.52 9.30 8.17
N ALA A 115 -0.49 10.07 8.52
CA ALA A 115 0.56 9.63 9.43
C ALA A 115 0.03 9.44 10.85
N LYS A 116 0.70 8.64 11.68
CA LYS A 116 0.37 8.48 13.12
C LYS A 116 0.31 9.81 13.89
N GLY A 117 0.96 10.86 13.38
CA GLY A 117 0.93 12.21 13.92
C GLY A 117 -0.26 13.07 13.50
N GLY A 118 -1.14 12.58 12.62
CA GLY A 118 -2.27 13.32 12.08
C GLY A 118 -1.98 14.09 10.78
N ASP A 119 -0.74 14.07 10.31
CA ASP A 119 -0.37 14.74 9.05
C ASP A 119 -0.98 13.98 7.86
N ARG A 120 -1.59 14.73 6.94
CA ARG A 120 -2.15 14.16 5.71
C ARG A 120 -1.00 13.79 4.76
N LEU A 121 -0.92 12.52 4.42
CA LEU A 121 0.11 11.94 3.55
C LEU A 121 -0.35 11.73 2.12
N LEU A 122 -1.65 11.95 1.83
CA LEU A 122 -2.23 11.73 0.52
C LEU A 122 -3.18 12.87 0.17
N ASP A 123 -3.05 13.43 -1.03
CA ASP A 123 -3.96 14.46 -1.54
C ASP A 123 -5.21 13.86 -2.21
N ASP A 124 -6.21 14.71 -2.51
CA ASP A 124 -7.48 14.26 -3.12
C ASP A 124 -7.28 13.69 -4.53
N GLY A 125 -6.30 14.21 -5.27
CA GLY A 125 -5.93 13.69 -6.59
C GLY A 125 -5.39 12.26 -6.50
N ALA A 126 -4.60 11.96 -5.47
CA ALA A 126 -4.10 10.61 -5.25
C ALA A 126 -5.22 9.64 -4.85
N VAL A 127 -6.21 10.08 -4.07
CA VAL A 127 -7.40 9.24 -3.74
C VAL A 127 -8.15 8.86 -5.01
N ALA A 128 -8.32 9.79 -5.97
CA ALA A 128 -8.95 9.48 -7.26
C ALA A 128 -8.16 8.40 -8.03
N ILE A 129 -6.83 8.54 -8.13
CA ILE A 129 -5.98 7.52 -8.78
C ILE A 129 -6.05 6.17 -8.07
N LEU A 130 -6.06 6.15 -6.73
CA LEU A 130 -6.25 4.90 -5.98
C LEU A 130 -7.55 4.21 -6.41
N ARG A 131 -8.67 4.95 -6.41
CA ARG A 131 -9.99 4.40 -6.73
C ARG A 131 -10.11 3.91 -8.17
N GLU A 132 -9.58 4.67 -9.12
CA GLU A 132 -9.78 4.44 -10.55
C GLU A 132 -8.81 3.40 -11.12
N ARG A 133 -7.59 3.34 -10.60
CA ARG A 133 -6.53 2.53 -11.19
C ARG A 133 -6.01 1.42 -10.29
N LEU A 134 -5.75 1.69 -8.99
CA LEU A 134 -5.13 0.70 -8.09
C LEU A 134 -6.15 -0.26 -7.48
N LEU A 135 -7.34 0.21 -7.05
CA LEU A 135 -8.35 -0.68 -6.46
C LEU A 135 -8.78 -1.81 -7.40
N PRO A 136 -9.02 -1.58 -8.72
CA PRO A 136 -9.42 -2.66 -9.62
C PRO A 136 -8.40 -3.79 -9.78
N MET A 137 -7.11 -3.53 -9.55
CA MET A 137 -6.05 -4.55 -9.61
C MET A 137 -5.70 -5.14 -8.23
N THR A 138 -6.33 -4.64 -7.15
CA THR A 138 -6.00 -5.01 -5.77
C THR A 138 -6.63 -6.34 -5.37
N GLN A 139 -5.79 -7.29 -4.93
CA GLN A 139 -6.24 -8.58 -4.38
C GLN A 139 -6.68 -8.43 -2.92
N VAL A 140 -5.96 -7.62 -2.13
CA VAL A 140 -6.26 -7.37 -0.73
C VAL A 140 -6.06 -5.89 -0.43
N LEU A 141 -7.12 -5.24 0.03
CA LEU A 141 -7.10 -3.87 0.52
C LEU A 141 -7.15 -3.88 2.05
N THR A 142 -6.30 -3.10 2.71
CA THR A 142 -6.22 -3.07 4.18
C THR A 142 -6.47 -1.68 4.77
N PRO A 143 -7.62 -1.06 4.58
CA PRO A 143 -7.92 0.28 5.07
C PRO A 143 -8.25 0.25 6.58
N ASN A 144 -7.97 1.34 7.28
CA ASN A 144 -8.63 1.64 8.55
C ASN A 144 -10.00 2.31 8.31
N LEU A 145 -10.77 2.63 9.39
CA LEU A 145 -12.10 3.22 9.25
C LEU A 145 -12.08 4.58 8.56
N PRO A 146 -11.21 5.55 8.93
CA PRO A 146 -11.08 6.81 8.20
C PRO A 146 -10.72 6.63 6.72
N GLU A 147 -9.79 5.74 6.40
CA GLU A 147 -9.36 5.45 5.03
C GLU A 147 -10.50 4.85 4.20
N ALA A 148 -11.28 3.93 4.79
CA ALA A 148 -12.46 3.36 4.14
C ALA A 148 -13.52 4.44 3.84
N ALA A 149 -13.79 5.31 4.81
CA ALA A 149 -14.72 6.44 4.65
C ALA A 149 -14.29 7.35 3.50
N VAL A 150 -13.02 7.74 3.42
CA VAL A 150 -12.48 8.56 2.32
C VAL A 150 -12.61 7.84 0.98
N LEU A 151 -12.24 6.56 0.89
CA LEU A 151 -12.35 5.77 -0.34
C LEU A 151 -13.80 5.63 -0.82
N LEU A 152 -14.76 5.60 0.09
CA LEU A 152 -16.19 5.48 -0.23
C LEU A 152 -16.89 6.84 -0.41
N GLY A 153 -16.24 7.94 -0.02
CA GLY A 153 -16.84 9.28 -0.03
C GLY A 153 -17.96 9.43 0.98
N GLY A 154 -17.81 8.86 2.19
CA GLY A 154 -18.81 8.85 3.25
C GLY A 154 -18.24 8.98 4.64
N ASP A 155 -19.01 8.62 5.65
CA ASP A 155 -18.64 8.66 7.06
C ASP A 155 -17.93 7.37 7.51
N GLU A 156 -17.22 7.44 8.63
CA GLU A 156 -16.61 6.27 9.27
C GLU A 156 -17.69 5.34 9.86
N ALA A 157 -17.45 4.03 9.76
CA ALA A 157 -18.32 3.04 10.37
C ALA A 157 -18.35 3.17 11.91
N ARG A 158 -19.53 3.14 12.49
CA ARG A 158 -19.77 3.30 13.93
C ARG A 158 -19.93 1.97 14.67
N ASP A 159 -20.23 0.91 13.92
CA ASP A 159 -20.42 -0.43 14.44
C ASP A 159 -19.99 -1.52 13.45
N ARG A 160 -20.09 -2.79 13.87
CA ARG A 160 -19.70 -3.95 13.03
C ARG A 160 -20.55 -4.11 11.78
N ALA A 161 -21.84 -3.75 11.83
CA ALA A 161 -22.72 -3.87 10.68
C ALA A 161 -22.30 -2.86 9.60
N GLU A 162 -22.06 -1.61 9.99
CA GLU A 162 -21.56 -0.56 9.09
C GLU A 162 -20.15 -0.90 8.55
N MET A 163 -19.28 -1.52 9.36
CA MET A 163 -17.98 -2.02 8.87
C MET A 163 -18.14 -3.08 7.79
N THR A 164 -19.07 -4.01 7.97
CA THR A 164 -19.34 -5.06 6.97
C THR A 164 -19.86 -4.44 5.68
N GLU A 165 -20.83 -3.52 5.78
CA GLU A 165 -21.36 -2.79 4.62
C GLU A 165 -20.26 -2.02 3.88
N GLN A 166 -19.39 -1.30 4.61
CA GLN A 166 -18.27 -0.59 4.00
C GLN A 166 -17.30 -1.53 3.29
N ALA A 167 -16.97 -2.68 3.88
CA ALA A 167 -16.11 -3.67 3.26
C ALA A 167 -16.73 -4.22 1.96
N GLU A 168 -18.04 -4.52 1.95
CA GLU A 168 -18.76 -4.94 0.75
C GLU A 168 -18.78 -3.87 -0.34
N ARG A 169 -19.01 -2.60 0.03
CA ARG A 169 -18.95 -1.46 -0.90
C ARG A 169 -17.56 -1.27 -1.49
N LEU A 170 -16.50 -1.46 -0.71
CA LEU A 170 -15.12 -1.41 -1.20
C LEU A 170 -14.84 -2.57 -2.18
N CYS A 171 -15.36 -3.78 -1.93
CA CYS A 171 -15.30 -4.86 -2.91
C CYS A 171 -16.03 -4.48 -4.23
N GLY A 172 -17.12 -3.73 -4.14
CA GLY A 172 -17.83 -3.18 -5.29
C GLY A 172 -17.01 -2.21 -6.16
N LEU A 173 -15.90 -1.67 -5.65
CA LEU A 173 -14.93 -0.87 -6.43
C LEU A 173 -13.88 -1.72 -7.17
N GLY A 174 -14.04 -3.04 -7.22
CA GLY A 174 -13.16 -3.96 -7.94
C GLY A 174 -12.13 -4.68 -7.08
N VAL A 175 -12.07 -4.38 -5.79
CA VAL A 175 -11.17 -5.08 -4.85
C VAL A 175 -11.67 -6.49 -4.58
N ARG A 176 -10.77 -7.49 -4.61
CA ARG A 176 -11.18 -8.88 -4.39
C ARG A 176 -11.46 -9.21 -2.92
N ASN A 177 -10.64 -8.70 -2.00
CA ASN A 177 -10.77 -8.93 -0.57
C ASN A 177 -10.48 -7.65 0.21
N VAL A 178 -11.22 -7.38 1.28
CA VAL A 178 -11.01 -6.23 2.15
C VAL A 178 -10.76 -6.70 3.58
N LEU A 179 -9.68 -6.24 4.17
CA LEU A 179 -9.39 -6.33 5.59
C LEU A 179 -9.56 -4.95 6.22
N LEU A 180 -10.79 -4.62 6.62
CA LEU A 180 -11.09 -3.34 7.28
C LEU A 180 -10.56 -3.37 8.73
N LYS A 181 -9.56 -2.51 8.99
CA LYS A 181 -8.88 -2.41 10.29
C LYS A 181 -9.62 -1.42 11.20
N GLY A 182 -9.74 -1.75 12.47
CA GLY A 182 -10.28 -0.84 13.50
C GLY A 182 -11.17 -1.56 14.50
N GLY A 183 -11.36 -0.92 15.68
CA GLY A 183 -12.31 -1.35 16.69
C GLY A 183 -13.46 -0.36 16.75
N VAL A 184 -14.68 -0.81 16.55
CA VAL A 184 -15.89 -0.06 16.85
C VAL A 184 -16.36 -0.46 18.23
N GLY A 185 -16.46 0.54 19.11
CA GLY A 185 -17.03 0.42 20.43
C GLY A 185 -16.08 -0.20 21.47
N ARG A 186 -15.75 0.62 22.45
CA ARG A 186 -15.51 0.15 23.84
C ARG A 186 -16.80 0.26 24.62
#